data_49e2bbfc8e84e0b1248fa23c0f11300c
#
_entry.id   49e2bbfc8e84e0b1248fa23c0f11300c
#
_cell.length_a   1.000
_cell.length_b   1.000
_cell.length_c   1.000
_cell.angle_alpha   90.00
_cell.angle_beta   90.00
_cell.angle_gamma   90.00
#
_symmetry.space_group_name_H-M   'P 1'
#
loop_
_entity.id
_entity.type
_entity.pdbx_description
1 polymer ?
#
loop_
_entity_poly.entity_id
_entity_poly.type
_entity_poly.pdbx_seq_one_letter_code
_entity_poly.pdbx_strand_id
1 'polypeptide(L)'
;MALNATLSPSPKFYATFPRVSIVGLGEEGNSVVNSIFEGGSAGAQCIAVNADEGHLEHVHAHEKILIGPDFTNDNTRVEERPAGECASLVMPLLMGADVAFIVAKMGEENEASTASAVADVARQVGAVTVGFAIMPSPFEKDNAFLARQELTRMRESCHTLAIVDTSRPAGLPAYPSDLSADFSGGLVMDVVSGLSETLACPSAVNIDFAAFRELMTHGGIAHIGIARSSSALRVEEATIEALRGPLLYDSIARTRGALVNVRGDSNLTNEEAERATQLLAERAGWNLPIVMGASVDESWYEGCQVSILLTGAVYPYIPGGY
;
A
#
# COMPACT_ATOMS: atom_id res chain seq x y z
N MET A 1 17.67 -17.03 -59.54
CA MET A 1 16.86 -17.67 -58.48
C MET A 1 17.12 -16.90 -57.21
N ALA A 2 16.24 -15.98 -56.84
CA ALA A 2 16.32 -15.18 -55.63
C ALA A 2 15.48 -15.88 -54.54
N LEU A 3 16.13 -16.27 -53.44
CA LEU A 3 15.43 -16.78 -52.26
C LEU A 3 14.73 -15.63 -51.56
N ASN A 4 13.40 -15.61 -51.61
CA ASN A 4 12.56 -14.80 -50.76
C ASN A 4 12.58 -15.41 -49.33
N ALA A 5 13.40 -14.88 -48.45
CA ALA A 5 13.32 -15.15 -47.02
C ALA A 5 12.12 -14.34 -46.49
N THR A 6 10.99 -14.98 -46.29
CA THR A 6 9.87 -14.44 -45.53
C THR A 6 10.29 -14.36 -44.06
N LEU A 7 10.56 -13.13 -43.57
CA LEU A 7 10.74 -12.84 -42.15
C LEU A 7 9.42 -13.17 -41.44
N SER A 8 9.43 -14.23 -40.65
CA SER A 8 8.36 -14.50 -39.70
C SER A 8 8.28 -13.32 -38.71
N PRO A 9 7.09 -12.79 -38.41
CA PRO A 9 6.99 -11.75 -37.40
C PRO A 9 7.48 -12.29 -36.07
N SER A 10 8.43 -11.59 -35.45
CA SER A 10 8.89 -11.87 -34.11
C SER A 10 7.68 -11.99 -33.15
N PRO A 11 7.65 -12.94 -32.22
CA PRO A 11 6.56 -13.01 -31.24
C PRO A 11 6.48 -11.65 -30.53
N LYS A 12 5.35 -10.97 -30.66
CA LYS A 12 5.05 -9.80 -29.86
C LYS A 12 4.97 -10.28 -28.42
N PHE A 13 5.98 -10.03 -27.62
CA PHE A 13 5.89 -10.14 -26.17
C PHE A 13 4.89 -9.09 -25.71
N TYR A 14 3.66 -9.50 -25.45
CA TYR A 14 2.73 -8.70 -24.70
C TYR A 14 3.26 -8.73 -23.26
N ALA A 15 3.76 -7.60 -22.77
CA ALA A 15 4.08 -7.47 -21.37
C ALA A 15 2.79 -7.72 -20.58
N THR A 16 2.75 -8.84 -19.86
CA THR A 16 1.65 -9.11 -18.93
C THR A 16 1.95 -8.35 -17.67
N PHE A 17 1.11 -7.35 -17.35
CA PHE A 17 1.21 -6.63 -16.09
C PHE A 17 0.93 -7.58 -14.90
N PRO A 18 1.56 -7.35 -13.75
CA PRO A 18 1.25 -8.09 -12.53
C PRO A 18 -0.23 -7.95 -12.16
N ARG A 19 -0.82 -9.04 -11.68
CA ARG A 19 -2.17 -9.02 -11.13
C ARG A 19 -2.12 -8.52 -9.69
N VAL A 20 -2.70 -7.36 -9.45
CA VAL A 20 -2.76 -6.72 -8.15
C VAL A 20 -4.13 -6.95 -7.52
N SER A 21 -4.16 -7.38 -6.26
CA SER A 21 -5.37 -7.44 -5.45
C SER A 21 -5.24 -6.51 -4.25
N ILE A 22 -6.29 -5.76 -3.96
CA ILE A 22 -6.38 -4.88 -2.80
C ILE A 22 -7.48 -5.40 -1.90
N VAL A 23 -7.14 -5.75 -0.66
CA VAL A 23 -8.09 -6.27 0.33
C VAL A 23 -8.20 -5.27 1.47
N GLY A 24 -9.37 -4.70 1.63
CA GLY A 24 -9.72 -3.84 2.76
C GLY A 24 -10.47 -4.64 3.82
N LEU A 25 -10.08 -4.45 5.08
CA LEU A 25 -10.72 -5.09 6.22
C LEU A 25 -11.26 -4.02 7.18
N GLY A 26 -12.47 -4.28 7.66
CA GLY A 26 -13.17 -3.37 8.54
C GLY A 26 -13.63 -2.10 7.86
N GLU A 27 -14.01 -1.12 8.63
CA GLU A 27 -14.60 0.11 8.14
C GLU A 27 -13.60 0.97 7.37
N GLU A 28 -12.43 1.24 7.95
CA GLU A 28 -11.38 2.05 7.33
C GLU A 28 -10.73 1.38 6.13
N GLY A 29 -10.43 0.06 6.22
CA GLY A 29 -9.86 -0.68 5.10
C GLY A 29 -10.82 -0.72 3.91
N ASN A 30 -12.10 -0.90 4.16
CA ASN A 30 -13.14 -0.91 3.13
C ASN A 30 -13.38 0.48 2.54
N SER A 31 -13.25 1.54 3.33
CA SER A 31 -13.31 2.93 2.83
C SER A 31 -12.21 3.20 1.80
N VAL A 32 -10.99 2.72 2.06
CA VAL A 32 -9.87 2.78 1.09
C VAL A 32 -10.20 2.01 -0.18
N VAL A 33 -10.68 0.78 -0.05
CA VAL A 33 -11.08 -0.06 -1.21
C VAL A 33 -12.19 0.60 -2.02
N ASN A 34 -13.22 1.13 -1.37
CA ASN A 34 -14.32 1.83 -2.03
C ASN A 34 -13.80 3.03 -2.84
N SER A 35 -12.95 3.85 -2.24
CA SER A 35 -12.41 5.05 -2.91
C SER A 35 -11.54 4.67 -4.13
N ILE A 36 -10.74 3.62 -4.04
CA ILE A 36 -9.93 3.12 -5.17
C ILE A 36 -10.84 2.55 -6.26
N PHE A 37 -11.89 1.81 -5.89
CA PHE A 37 -12.83 1.23 -6.85
C PHE A 37 -13.59 2.31 -7.62
N GLU A 38 -14.10 3.33 -6.92
CA GLU A 38 -14.79 4.48 -7.52
C GLU A 38 -13.86 5.32 -8.43
N GLY A 39 -12.57 5.39 -8.08
CA GLY A 39 -11.53 6.00 -8.90
C GLY A 39 -11.08 5.18 -10.12
N GLY A 40 -11.73 4.03 -10.42
CA GLY A 40 -11.42 3.17 -11.57
C GLY A 40 -10.51 1.99 -11.25
N SER A 41 -10.38 1.61 -9.99
CA SER A 41 -9.67 0.42 -9.50
C SER A 41 -8.14 0.42 -9.72
N ALA A 42 -7.57 1.40 -10.40
CA ALA A 42 -6.13 1.46 -10.71
C ALA A 42 -5.56 0.13 -11.27
N GLY A 43 -6.37 -0.61 -12.05
CA GLY A 43 -6.01 -1.92 -12.60
C GLY A 43 -6.00 -3.08 -11.61
N ALA A 44 -6.40 -2.86 -10.36
CA ALA A 44 -6.40 -3.87 -9.31
C ALA A 44 -7.78 -4.50 -9.09
N GLN A 45 -7.81 -5.73 -8.55
CA GLN A 45 -9.00 -6.33 -8.00
C GLN A 45 -9.24 -5.79 -6.58
N CYS A 46 -10.36 -5.14 -6.35
CA CYS A 46 -10.77 -4.59 -5.07
C CYS A 46 -11.67 -5.59 -4.33
N ILE A 47 -11.30 -5.96 -3.10
CA ILE A 47 -12.02 -6.92 -2.25
C ILE A 47 -12.30 -6.24 -0.91
N ALA A 48 -13.55 -6.19 -0.49
CA ALA A 48 -13.98 -5.64 0.79
C ALA A 48 -14.40 -6.76 1.73
N VAL A 49 -13.90 -6.73 2.97
CA VAL A 49 -14.19 -7.73 4.00
C VAL A 49 -14.69 -7.03 5.26
N ASN A 50 -15.84 -7.44 5.78
CA ASN A 50 -16.37 -6.92 7.04
C ASN A 50 -17.27 -7.94 7.73
N ALA A 51 -17.44 -7.79 9.04
CA ALA A 51 -18.44 -8.50 9.83
C ALA A 51 -19.80 -7.75 9.86
N ASP A 52 -19.83 -6.48 9.46
CA ASP A 52 -21.03 -5.66 9.36
C ASP A 52 -21.58 -5.68 7.93
N GLU A 53 -22.73 -6.35 7.76
CA GLU A 53 -23.47 -6.45 6.50
C GLU A 53 -23.96 -5.04 6.04
N GLY A 54 -24.43 -4.22 6.98
CA GLY A 54 -24.92 -2.89 6.67
C GLY A 54 -23.84 -1.97 6.12
N HIS A 55 -22.61 -2.07 6.66
CA HIS A 55 -21.45 -1.38 6.10
C HIS A 55 -21.13 -1.87 4.69
N LEU A 56 -21.07 -3.19 4.47
CA LEU A 56 -20.76 -3.76 3.17
C LEU A 56 -21.79 -3.42 2.08
N GLU A 57 -23.05 -3.18 2.42
CA GLU A 57 -24.05 -2.75 1.45
C GLU A 57 -23.67 -1.44 0.76
N HIS A 58 -23.02 -0.52 1.49
CA HIS A 58 -22.65 0.82 1.02
C HIS A 58 -21.26 0.89 0.38
N VAL A 59 -20.44 -0.15 0.51
CA VAL A 59 -19.10 -0.22 -0.09
C VAL A 59 -19.18 -0.69 -1.53
N HIS A 60 -18.44 -0.03 -2.44
CA HIS A 60 -18.26 -0.51 -3.81
C HIS A 60 -16.91 -1.24 -3.93
N ALA A 61 -16.95 -2.46 -4.42
CA ALA A 61 -15.78 -3.31 -4.65
C ALA A 61 -16.11 -4.37 -5.70
N HIS A 62 -15.09 -5.05 -6.26
CA HIS A 62 -15.33 -6.16 -7.16
C HIS A 62 -15.93 -7.37 -6.42
N GLU A 63 -15.46 -7.60 -5.20
CA GLU A 63 -15.92 -8.68 -4.34
C GLU A 63 -16.16 -8.15 -2.93
N LYS A 64 -17.21 -8.65 -2.29
CA LYS A 64 -17.57 -8.32 -0.90
C LYS A 64 -17.69 -9.60 -0.12
N ILE A 65 -17.01 -9.68 1.01
CA ILE A 65 -17.00 -10.86 1.89
C ILE A 65 -17.57 -10.46 3.25
N LEU A 66 -18.71 -11.03 3.56
CA LEU A 66 -19.27 -10.95 4.91
C LEU A 66 -18.65 -12.10 5.72
N ILE A 67 -17.92 -11.78 6.77
CA ILE A 67 -17.44 -12.74 7.76
C ILE A 67 -18.45 -12.79 8.90
N GLY A 68 -18.75 -14.02 9.40
CA GLY A 68 -19.76 -14.18 10.44
C GLY A 68 -19.45 -13.35 11.67
N PRO A 69 -20.47 -12.72 12.29
CA PRO A 69 -20.32 -12.12 13.60
C PRO A 69 -19.99 -13.22 14.60
N ASP A 70 -19.09 -12.90 15.49
CA ASP A 70 -18.67 -13.82 16.53
C ASP A 70 -19.78 -14.05 17.57
N PHE A 71 -20.79 -14.85 17.22
CA PHE A 71 -21.84 -15.27 18.14
C PHE A 71 -21.33 -16.45 18.95
N THR A 72 -20.54 -16.22 19.98
CA THR A 72 -20.32 -17.22 20.99
C THR A 72 -20.85 -16.77 22.34
N ASN A 73 -22.00 -17.32 22.69
CA ASN A 73 -22.43 -17.45 24.07
C ASN A 73 -21.58 -18.47 24.84
N ASP A 74 -20.49 -18.95 24.32
CA ASP A 74 -19.62 -19.95 24.93
C ASP A 74 -18.19 -19.44 24.96
N ASN A 75 -17.66 -19.28 26.18
CA ASN A 75 -16.37 -18.67 26.56
C ASN A 75 -15.11 -19.37 25.96
N THR A 76 -15.18 -19.98 24.79
CA THR A 76 -14.07 -20.70 24.19
C THR A 76 -13.60 -20.08 22.87
N ARG A 77 -12.46 -19.38 22.95
CA ARG A 77 -11.58 -18.96 21.84
C ARG A 77 -12.28 -18.41 20.59
N VAL A 78 -12.74 -17.20 20.73
CA VAL A 78 -13.47 -16.42 19.76
C VAL A 78 -12.60 -15.92 18.61
N GLU A 79 -11.31 -15.71 18.85
CA GLU A 79 -10.37 -15.03 17.94
C GLU A 79 -9.98 -15.83 16.67
N GLU A 80 -10.15 -17.15 16.65
CA GLU A 80 -9.64 -17.98 15.54
C GLU A 80 -10.67 -18.28 14.43
N ARG A 81 -11.96 -18.13 14.70
CA ARG A 81 -13.03 -18.50 13.74
C ARG A 81 -13.21 -17.52 12.58
N PRO A 82 -13.33 -16.19 12.82
CA PRO A 82 -13.49 -15.23 11.74
C PRO A 82 -12.30 -15.24 10.80
N ALA A 83 -11.08 -15.36 11.34
CA ALA A 83 -9.85 -15.43 10.57
C ALA A 83 -9.78 -16.65 9.65
N GLY A 84 -10.15 -17.85 10.17
CA GLY A 84 -10.16 -19.08 9.38
C GLY A 84 -11.26 -19.11 8.32
N GLU A 85 -12.44 -18.59 8.62
CA GLU A 85 -13.52 -18.42 7.66
C GLU A 85 -13.14 -17.46 6.56
N CYS A 86 -12.63 -16.28 6.92
CA CYS A 86 -12.14 -15.28 5.97
C CYS A 86 -11.06 -15.86 5.07
N ALA A 87 -10.06 -16.56 5.62
CA ALA A 87 -9.01 -17.19 4.84
C ALA A 87 -9.57 -18.13 3.76
N SER A 88 -10.59 -18.92 4.10
CA SER A 88 -11.23 -19.85 3.16
C SER A 88 -12.00 -19.14 2.05
N LEU A 89 -12.64 -18.02 2.36
CA LEU A 89 -13.42 -17.22 1.39
C LEU A 89 -12.53 -16.36 0.49
N VAL A 90 -11.42 -15.83 1.02
CA VAL A 90 -10.48 -14.96 0.28
C VAL A 90 -9.55 -15.76 -0.60
N MET A 91 -9.17 -17.00 -0.24
CA MET A 91 -8.21 -17.81 -0.97
C MET A 91 -8.55 -17.95 -2.47
N PRO A 92 -9.77 -18.31 -2.89
CA PRO A 92 -10.10 -18.41 -4.30
C PRO A 92 -9.95 -17.09 -5.07
N LEU A 93 -10.19 -15.95 -4.40
CA LEU A 93 -10.10 -14.62 -4.99
C LEU A 93 -8.66 -14.17 -5.18
N LEU A 94 -7.75 -14.61 -4.31
CA LEU A 94 -6.32 -14.30 -4.41
C LEU A 94 -5.54 -15.28 -5.29
N MET A 95 -6.19 -16.35 -5.77
CA MET A 95 -5.53 -17.32 -6.66
C MET A 95 -5.00 -16.64 -7.93
N GLY A 96 -3.67 -16.67 -8.06
CA GLY A 96 -2.95 -16.08 -9.18
C GLY A 96 -2.72 -14.56 -9.06
N ALA A 97 -2.96 -13.93 -7.93
CA ALA A 97 -2.46 -12.59 -7.65
C ALA A 97 -0.93 -12.61 -7.55
N ASP A 98 -0.28 -11.63 -8.17
CA ASP A 98 1.17 -11.42 -8.09
C ASP A 98 1.52 -10.50 -6.92
N VAL A 99 0.62 -9.56 -6.58
CA VAL A 99 0.72 -8.61 -5.47
C VAL A 99 -0.59 -8.57 -4.71
N ALA A 100 -0.52 -8.57 -3.38
CA ALA A 100 -1.66 -8.33 -2.51
C ALA A 100 -1.35 -7.15 -1.57
N PHE A 101 -2.12 -6.07 -1.69
CA PHE A 101 -2.17 -4.97 -0.74
C PHE A 101 -3.29 -5.25 0.28
N ILE A 102 -2.95 -5.21 1.57
CA ILE A 102 -3.90 -5.51 2.65
C ILE A 102 -3.98 -4.30 3.55
N VAL A 103 -5.16 -3.72 3.67
CA VAL A 103 -5.40 -2.50 4.42
C VAL A 103 -6.31 -2.80 5.60
N ALA A 104 -5.85 -2.51 6.81
CA ALA A 104 -6.63 -2.69 8.03
C ALA A 104 -6.28 -1.64 9.09
N LYS A 105 -7.26 -1.24 9.89
CA LYS A 105 -7.03 -0.47 11.11
C LYS A 105 -6.66 -1.42 12.24
N MET A 106 -5.72 -0.99 13.05
CA MET A 106 -5.27 -1.76 14.22
C MET A 106 -6.05 -1.34 15.47
N GLY A 107 -6.27 -2.28 16.39
CA GLY A 107 -6.93 -2.01 17.65
C GLY A 107 -8.44 -2.19 17.65
N GLU A 108 -9.00 -2.75 16.60
CA GLU A 108 -10.40 -3.15 16.51
C GLU A 108 -10.51 -4.67 16.60
N GLU A 109 -11.43 -5.17 17.43
CA GLU A 109 -11.59 -6.61 17.65
C GLU A 109 -11.85 -7.33 16.33
N ASN A 110 -11.10 -8.41 16.09
CA ASN A 110 -11.19 -9.30 14.92
C ASN A 110 -10.60 -8.77 13.59
N GLU A 111 -10.42 -7.47 13.38
CA GLU A 111 -9.93 -6.96 12.09
C GLU A 111 -8.49 -7.37 11.82
N ALA A 112 -7.62 -7.21 12.78
CA ALA A 112 -6.21 -7.49 12.59
C ALA A 112 -5.88 -8.98 12.58
N SER A 113 -6.61 -9.82 13.31
CA SER A 113 -6.48 -11.28 13.21
C SER A 113 -6.91 -11.76 11.83
N THR A 114 -7.97 -11.16 11.30
CA THR A 114 -8.47 -11.43 9.94
C THR A 114 -7.48 -10.90 8.89
N ALA A 115 -6.89 -9.70 9.09
CA ALA A 115 -5.87 -9.15 8.20
C ALA A 115 -4.61 -10.03 8.14
N SER A 116 -4.17 -10.55 9.28
CA SER A 116 -3.04 -11.49 9.33
C SER A 116 -3.35 -12.80 8.60
N ALA A 117 -4.55 -13.34 8.75
CA ALA A 117 -4.97 -14.55 8.04
C ALA A 117 -5.07 -14.35 6.52
N VAL A 118 -5.57 -13.20 6.07
CA VAL A 118 -5.59 -12.83 4.64
C VAL A 118 -4.17 -12.68 4.11
N ALA A 119 -3.26 -12.09 4.89
CA ALA A 119 -1.85 -11.96 4.53
C ALA A 119 -1.16 -13.32 4.38
N ASP A 120 -1.45 -14.27 5.27
CA ASP A 120 -0.92 -15.64 5.18
C ASP A 120 -1.45 -16.35 3.94
N VAL A 121 -2.73 -16.19 3.61
CA VAL A 121 -3.31 -16.72 2.37
C VAL A 121 -2.64 -16.12 1.13
N ALA A 122 -2.44 -14.79 1.10
CA ALA A 122 -1.77 -14.12 0.00
C ALA A 122 -0.35 -14.65 -0.21
N ARG A 123 0.39 -14.89 0.87
CA ARG A 123 1.72 -15.52 0.80
C ARG A 123 1.66 -16.96 0.32
N GLN A 124 0.67 -17.75 0.79
CA GLN A 124 0.49 -19.15 0.36
C GLN A 124 0.23 -19.28 -1.14
N VAL A 125 -0.52 -18.35 -1.73
CA VAL A 125 -0.75 -18.33 -3.17
C VAL A 125 0.42 -17.74 -3.97
N GLY A 126 1.48 -17.27 -3.30
CA GLY A 126 2.72 -16.77 -3.91
C GLY A 126 2.73 -15.27 -4.22
N ALA A 127 1.74 -14.52 -3.76
CA ALA A 127 1.69 -13.07 -3.94
C ALA A 127 2.71 -12.33 -3.07
N VAL A 128 3.31 -11.27 -3.60
CA VAL A 128 4.03 -10.30 -2.78
C VAL A 128 3.04 -9.56 -1.90
N THR A 129 3.12 -9.76 -0.59
CA THR A 129 2.13 -9.27 0.38
C THR A 129 2.65 -8.03 1.08
N VAL A 130 1.98 -6.91 0.86
CA VAL A 130 2.28 -5.62 1.49
C VAL A 130 1.08 -5.19 2.33
N GLY A 131 1.29 -5.13 3.65
CA GLY A 131 0.28 -4.67 4.59
C GLY A 131 0.37 -3.15 4.81
N PHE A 132 -0.78 -2.53 4.99
CA PHE A 132 -0.93 -1.14 5.44
C PHE A 132 -1.70 -1.14 6.76
N ALA A 133 -0.98 -0.94 7.86
CA ALA A 133 -1.54 -0.91 9.19
C ALA A 133 -1.84 0.54 9.59
N ILE A 134 -3.11 0.88 9.70
CA ILE A 134 -3.57 2.18 10.16
C ILE A 134 -3.65 2.13 11.69
N MET A 135 -2.84 2.92 12.37
CA MET A 135 -2.85 2.97 13.83
C MET A 135 -4.02 3.79 14.36
N PRO A 136 -4.59 3.42 15.52
CA PRO A 136 -5.68 4.18 16.11
C PRO A 136 -5.26 5.60 16.44
N SER A 137 -6.22 6.51 16.39
CA SER A 137 -6.04 7.91 16.78
C SER A 137 -5.55 8.02 18.24
N PRO A 138 -4.78 9.07 18.59
CA PRO A 138 -4.38 9.33 19.98
C PRO A 138 -5.55 9.48 20.96
N PHE A 139 -6.73 9.74 20.44
CA PHE A 139 -7.96 9.85 21.23
C PHE A 139 -8.59 8.48 21.55
N GLU A 140 -8.22 7.42 20.83
CA GLU A 140 -8.66 6.03 21.01
C GLU A 140 -7.68 5.25 21.90
N LYS A 141 -7.39 5.77 23.11
CA LYS A 141 -6.33 5.25 23.99
C LYS A 141 -6.51 3.78 24.41
N ASP A 142 -7.74 3.33 24.53
CA ASP A 142 -8.07 1.97 24.97
C ASP A 142 -7.65 0.93 23.94
N ASN A 143 -7.60 1.29 22.66
CA ASN A 143 -7.24 0.43 21.56
C ASN A 143 -5.72 0.32 21.32
N ALA A 144 -4.91 1.19 21.92
CA ALA A 144 -3.48 1.28 21.63
C ALA A 144 -2.67 0.03 22.05
N PHE A 145 -3.08 -0.67 23.09
CA PHE A 145 -2.42 -1.90 23.53
C PHE A 145 -2.73 -3.05 22.58
N LEU A 146 -3.99 -3.23 22.25
CA LEU A 146 -4.45 -4.23 21.28
C LEU A 146 -3.79 -3.99 19.92
N ALA A 147 -3.81 -2.75 19.43
CA ALA A 147 -3.19 -2.36 18.17
C ALA A 147 -1.72 -2.78 18.04
N ARG A 148 -0.95 -2.69 19.13
CA ARG A 148 0.46 -3.11 19.13
C ARG A 148 0.65 -4.61 19.03
N GLN A 149 -0.22 -5.40 19.67
CA GLN A 149 -0.19 -6.87 19.57
C GLN A 149 -0.55 -7.31 18.16
N GLU A 150 -1.58 -6.74 17.61
CA GLU A 150 -2.05 -6.99 16.26
C GLU A 150 -1.03 -6.60 15.20
N LEU A 151 -0.40 -5.44 15.37
CA LEU A 151 0.68 -4.99 14.51
C LEU A 151 1.83 -6.01 14.44
N THR A 152 2.15 -6.66 15.57
CA THR A 152 3.18 -7.70 15.61
C THR A 152 2.78 -8.92 14.78
N ARG A 153 1.52 -9.39 14.89
CA ARG A 153 1.00 -10.50 14.11
C ARG A 153 0.99 -10.18 12.61
N MET A 154 0.47 -9.01 12.23
CA MET A 154 0.42 -8.58 10.83
C MET A 154 1.83 -8.43 10.23
N ARG A 155 2.81 -8.00 11.03
CA ARG A 155 4.21 -7.93 10.63
C ARG A 155 4.79 -9.31 10.27
N GLU A 156 4.42 -10.36 11.00
CA GLU A 156 4.88 -11.73 10.74
C GLU A 156 4.23 -12.34 9.50
N SER A 157 2.98 -11.96 9.23
CA SER A 157 2.21 -12.44 8.09
C SER A 157 2.52 -11.71 6.77
N CYS A 158 2.93 -10.44 6.80
CA CYS A 158 3.28 -9.68 5.60
C CYS A 158 4.77 -9.81 5.23
N HIS A 159 5.10 -9.69 3.95
CA HIS A 159 6.48 -9.50 3.49
C HIS A 159 7.00 -8.11 3.87
N THR A 160 6.17 -7.10 3.65
CA THR A 160 6.39 -5.70 4.05
C THR A 160 5.16 -5.18 4.76
N LEU A 161 5.35 -4.48 5.87
CA LEU A 161 4.29 -3.82 6.62
C LEU A 161 4.55 -2.33 6.70
N ALA A 162 3.75 -1.55 5.99
CA ALA A 162 3.75 -0.09 6.06
C ALA A 162 2.87 0.36 7.24
N ILE A 163 3.44 1.14 8.15
CA ILE A 163 2.74 1.60 9.36
C ILE A 163 2.37 3.06 9.18
N VAL A 164 1.08 3.34 9.28
CA VAL A 164 0.49 4.68 9.23
C VAL A 164 0.06 5.09 10.64
N ASP A 165 0.95 5.78 11.34
CA ASP A 165 0.72 6.27 12.70
C ASP A 165 0.64 7.79 12.68
N THR A 166 -0.59 8.31 12.72
CA THR A 166 -0.88 9.75 12.76
C THR A 166 -0.92 10.30 14.19
N SER A 167 -0.62 9.48 15.19
CA SER A 167 -0.65 9.88 16.61
C SER A 167 0.42 10.90 16.99
N ARG A 168 1.43 11.12 16.16
CA ARG A 168 2.43 12.17 16.38
C ARG A 168 1.90 13.52 15.88
N PRO A 169 1.77 14.51 16.77
CA PRO A 169 1.45 15.87 16.39
C PRO A 169 2.71 16.51 15.76
N ALA A 170 2.89 16.35 14.48
CA ALA A 170 3.86 17.14 13.74
C ALA A 170 3.08 17.80 12.61
N GLY A 171 3.19 19.11 12.49
CA GLY A 171 2.58 19.83 11.39
C GLY A 171 2.98 19.21 10.08
N LEU A 172 2.05 18.54 9.43
CA LEU A 172 2.17 18.07 8.05
C LEU A 172 2.10 19.30 7.15
N PRO A 173 3.21 19.82 6.62
CA PRO A 173 3.17 21.13 5.95
C PRO A 173 2.47 21.10 4.59
N ALA A 174 2.21 19.93 4.03
CA ALA A 174 1.70 19.79 2.67
C ALA A 174 0.30 19.18 2.55
N TYR A 175 -0.30 18.74 3.64
CA TYR A 175 -1.70 18.32 3.65
C TYR A 175 -2.59 19.44 4.24
N PRO A 176 -3.82 19.63 3.73
CA PRO A 176 -4.76 20.61 4.27
C PRO A 176 -5.01 20.37 5.76
N SER A 177 -5.10 21.46 6.54
CA SER A 177 -5.22 21.43 8.00
C SER A 177 -6.56 20.94 8.55
N ASP A 178 -7.50 20.60 7.68
CA ASP A 178 -8.87 20.16 8.00
C ASP A 178 -8.98 18.64 8.15
N LEU A 179 -7.86 17.98 8.45
CA LEU A 179 -7.78 16.52 8.49
C LEU A 179 -8.60 15.95 9.65
N SER A 180 -9.80 15.51 9.31
CA SER A 180 -10.68 14.63 10.10
C SER A 180 -10.04 13.22 10.26
N ALA A 181 -10.70 12.33 10.97
CA ALA A 181 -10.27 10.93 11.18
C ALA A 181 -9.96 10.17 9.85
N ASP A 182 -10.49 10.61 8.73
CA ASP A 182 -10.31 10.03 7.39
C ASP A 182 -8.92 10.26 6.76
N PHE A 183 -8.03 11.03 7.41
CA PHE A 183 -6.72 11.34 6.83
C PHE A 183 -5.86 10.12 6.57
N SER A 184 -5.81 9.20 7.52
CA SER A 184 -4.99 7.98 7.41
C SER A 184 -5.45 7.11 6.26
N GLY A 185 -6.76 6.94 6.10
CA GLY A 185 -7.36 6.21 4.98
C GLY A 185 -7.07 6.86 3.62
N GLY A 186 -7.23 8.19 3.53
CA GLY A 186 -6.93 8.95 2.32
C GLY A 186 -5.46 8.84 1.90
N LEU A 187 -4.54 8.88 2.87
CA LEU A 187 -3.11 8.69 2.60
C LEU A 187 -2.81 7.29 2.08
N VAL A 188 -3.37 6.26 2.72
CA VAL A 188 -3.20 4.87 2.27
C VAL A 188 -3.81 4.69 0.88
N MET A 189 -4.98 5.24 0.63
CA MET A 189 -5.64 5.24 -0.68
C MET A 189 -4.73 5.83 -1.76
N ASP A 190 -4.16 6.99 -1.54
CA ASP A 190 -3.25 7.67 -2.48
C ASP A 190 -2.02 6.79 -2.81
N VAL A 191 -1.40 6.20 -1.79
CA VAL A 191 -0.22 5.34 -1.96
C VAL A 191 -0.60 4.05 -2.69
N VAL A 192 -1.62 3.33 -2.24
CA VAL A 192 -2.03 2.04 -2.80
C VAL A 192 -2.54 2.20 -4.23
N SER A 193 -3.32 3.23 -4.51
CA SER A 193 -3.80 3.54 -5.86
C SER A 193 -2.63 3.82 -6.81
N GLY A 194 -1.71 4.70 -6.44
CA GLY A 194 -0.55 5.04 -7.27
C GLY A 194 0.37 3.84 -7.54
N LEU A 195 0.59 2.98 -6.54
CA LEU A 195 1.38 1.75 -6.71
C LEU A 195 0.66 0.74 -7.62
N SER A 196 -0.64 0.57 -7.43
CA SER A 196 -1.44 -0.34 -8.26
C SER A 196 -1.42 0.09 -9.72
N GLU A 197 -1.59 1.39 -9.98
CA GLU A 197 -1.57 1.96 -11.32
C GLU A 197 -0.23 1.71 -12.02
N THR A 198 0.88 2.01 -11.35
CA THR A 198 2.23 1.84 -11.93
C THR A 198 2.69 0.39 -12.05
N LEU A 199 2.05 -0.54 -11.31
CA LEU A 199 2.27 -1.99 -11.42
C LEU A 199 1.36 -2.64 -12.47
N ALA A 200 0.07 -2.32 -12.48
CA ALA A 200 -0.95 -3.07 -13.20
C ALA A 200 -1.43 -2.41 -14.49
N CYS A 201 -1.14 -1.12 -14.71
CA CYS A 201 -1.55 -0.37 -15.89
C CYS A 201 -0.35 0.16 -16.67
N PRO A 202 -0.52 0.41 -18.01
CA PRO A 202 0.46 1.19 -18.75
C PRO A 202 0.62 2.58 -18.13
N SER A 203 1.84 2.92 -17.73
CA SER A 203 2.17 4.17 -17.05
C SER A 203 3.36 4.85 -17.71
N ALA A 204 3.62 6.12 -17.38
CA ALA A 204 4.77 6.85 -17.92
C ALA A 204 6.09 6.12 -17.62
N VAL A 205 6.23 5.62 -16.39
CA VAL A 205 7.30 4.70 -15.98
C VAL A 205 6.65 3.58 -15.17
N ASN A 206 6.60 2.37 -15.73
CA ASN A 206 6.12 1.22 -14.98
C ASN A 206 7.17 0.75 -13.96
N ILE A 207 6.71 0.37 -12.79
CA ILE A 207 7.54 -0.30 -11.79
C ILE A 207 8.04 -1.63 -12.38
N ASP A 208 9.35 -1.86 -12.31
CA ASP A 208 9.92 -3.18 -12.59
C ASP A 208 9.46 -4.16 -11.50
N PHE A 209 8.61 -5.10 -11.91
CA PHE A 209 8.02 -6.06 -10.97
C PHE A 209 9.05 -6.98 -10.31
N ALA A 210 10.15 -7.33 -10.98
CA ALA A 210 11.19 -8.14 -10.38
C ALA A 210 11.91 -7.38 -9.26
N ALA A 211 12.26 -6.11 -9.51
CA ALA A 211 12.86 -5.24 -8.52
C ALA A 211 11.89 -4.93 -7.36
N PHE A 212 10.60 -4.71 -7.66
CA PHE A 212 9.56 -4.55 -6.64
C PHE A 212 9.43 -5.79 -5.76
N ARG A 213 9.37 -6.98 -6.36
CA ARG A 213 9.30 -8.25 -5.64
C ARG A 213 10.50 -8.43 -4.71
N GLU A 214 11.71 -8.21 -5.20
CA GLU A 214 12.92 -8.33 -4.40
C GLU A 214 12.90 -7.36 -3.21
N LEU A 215 12.58 -6.09 -3.47
CA LEU A 215 12.50 -5.06 -2.45
C LEU A 215 11.45 -5.39 -1.38
N MET A 216 10.22 -5.74 -1.80
CA MET A 216 9.11 -5.95 -0.88
C MET A 216 9.15 -7.29 -0.15
N THR A 217 9.69 -8.34 -0.74
CA THR A 217 9.79 -9.65 -0.07
C THR A 217 10.68 -9.58 1.18
N HIS A 218 11.67 -8.69 1.19
CA HIS A 218 12.60 -8.50 2.30
C HIS A 218 12.40 -7.15 3.02
N GLY A 219 11.30 -6.46 2.72
CA GLY A 219 11.09 -5.08 3.18
C GLY A 219 10.89 -4.92 4.69
N GLY A 220 10.29 -5.90 5.34
CA GLY A 220 10.04 -5.86 6.78
C GLY A 220 9.08 -4.73 7.16
N ILE A 221 9.49 -3.82 8.04
CA ILE A 221 8.72 -2.61 8.34
C ILE A 221 9.05 -1.55 7.30
N ALA A 222 8.03 -0.88 6.80
CA ALA A 222 8.17 0.27 5.91
C ALA A 222 7.56 1.52 6.53
N HIS A 223 8.20 2.65 6.24
CA HIS A 223 7.66 3.98 6.54
C HIS A 223 7.23 4.65 5.26
N ILE A 224 6.18 5.46 5.36
CA ILE A 224 5.59 6.18 4.22
C ILE A 224 5.93 7.66 4.33
N GLY A 225 6.42 8.24 3.23
CA GLY A 225 6.44 9.67 3.02
C GLY A 225 5.58 10.02 1.82
N ILE A 226 4.75 11.04 1.95
CA ILE A 226 3.90 11.51 0.86
C ILE A 226 3.79 13.03 0.92
N ALA A 227 3.88 13.66 -0.24
CA ALA A 227 3.65 15.10 -0.36
C ALA A 227 3.20 15.47 -1.77
N ARG A 228 2.60 16.66 -1.87
CA ARG A 228 2.11 17.24 -3.12
C ARG A 228 2.73 18.62 -3.32
N SER A 229 2.99 18.97 -4.56
CA SER A 229 3.38 20.34 -4.95
C SER A 229 2.84 20.67 -6.33
N SER A 230 2.58 21.98 -6.54
CA SER A 230 2.20 22.58 -7.83
C SER A 230 3.15 23.70 -8.24
N SER A 231 4.36 23.75 -7.68
CA SER A 231 5.36 24.75 -8.01
C SER A 231 6.09 24.43 -9.33
N ALA A 232 6.93 25.35 -9.78
CA ALA A 232 7.78 25.11 -10.94
C ALA A 232 8.80 23.97 -10.74
N LEU A 233 9.14 23.65 -9.49
CA LEU A 233 10.02 22.53 -9.08
C LEU A 233 9.21 21.48 -8.30
N ARG A 234 7.99 21.21 -8.76
CA ARG A 234 6.97 20.44 -8.06
C ARG A 234 7.46 19.08 -7.55
N VAL A 235 8.15 18.29 -8.38
CA VAL A 235 8.63 16.96 -7.98
C VAL A 235 9.77 17.06 -6.97
N GLU A 236 10.67 18.04 -7.10
CA GLU A 236 11.74 18.27 -6.13
C GLU A 236 11.18 18.68 -4.76
N GLU A 237 10.26 19.64 -4.74
CA GLU A 237 9.63 20.10 -3.51
C GLU A 237 8.80 18.98 -2.86
N ALA A 238 7.95 18.29 -3.62
CA ALA A 238 7.17 17.18 -3.11
C ALA A 238 8.07 16.05 -2.56
N THR A 239 9.19 15.73 -3.23
CA THR A 239 10.16 14.75 -2.74
C THR A 239 10.78 15.18 -1.41
N ILE A 240 11.22 16.43 -1.31
CA ILE A 240 11.83 16.97 -0.10
C ILE A 240 10.83 16.96 1.07
N GLU A 241 9.59 17.36 0.82
CA GLU A 241 8.55 17.38 1.85
C GLU A 241 8.10 15.95 2.22
N ALA A 242 7.99 15.03 1.27
CA ALA A 242 7.72 13.62 1.55
C ALA A 242 8.80 13.02 2.47
N LEU A 243 10.08 13.34 2.24
CA LEU A 243 11.20 12.90 3.07
C LEU A 243 11.27 13.58 4.45
N ARG A 244 10.55 14.69 4.65
CA ARG A 244 10.38 15.35 5.95
C ARG A 244 9.13 14.92 6.68
N GLY A 245 8.30 14.14 6.03
CA GLY A 245 7.00 13.74 6.56
C GLY A 245 7.10 13.04 7.92
N PRO A 246 6.15 13.31 8.83
CA PRO A 246 6.18 12.79 10.20
C PRO A 246 5.97 11.29 10.30
N LEU A 247 5.50 10.64 9.23
CA LEU A 247 5.37 9.19 9.14
C LEU A 247 6.71 8.49 8.87
N LEU A 248 7.76 9.24 8.53
CA LEU A 248 9.12 8.74 8.45
C LEU A 248 9.76 8.80 9.84
N TYR A 249 9.58 7.70 10.57
CA TYR A 249 10.25 7.50 11.85
C TYR A 249 11.72 7.19 11.60
N ASP A 250 12.61 7.94 12.22
CA ASP A 250 14.03 7.67 12.21
C ASP A 250 14.76 7.79 10.87
N SER A 251 16.04 7.76 10.97
CA SER A 251 16.94 8.16 9.92
C SER A 251 16.82 7.27 8.66
N ILE A 252 16.68 7.92 7.54
CA ILE A 252 16.84 7.36 6.18
C ILE A 252 18.12 6.49 6.08
N ALA A 253 19.12 6.75 6.91
CA ALA A 253 20.40 6.03 6.95
C ALA A 253 20.29 4.54 7.34
N ARG A 254 19.17 4.09 7.91
CA ARG A 254 18.95 2.68 8.28
C ARG A 254 18.08 1.93 7.26
N THR A 255 17.63 2.61 6.23
CA THR A 255 16.77 2.05 5.18
C THR A 255 17.52 1.01 4.37
N ARG A 256 16.86 -0.11 4.04
CA ARG A 256 17.42 -1.20 3.21
C ARG A 256 17.10 -1.03 1.74
N GLY A 257 16.06 -0.28 1.42
CA GLY A 257 15.66 0.04 0.07
C GLY A 257 14.48 1.00 0.07
N ALA A 258 14.16 1.54 -1.08
CA ALA A 258 13.10 2.51 -1.25
C ALA A 258 12.29 2.25 -2.51
N LEU A 259 11.00 2.56 -2.42
CA LEU A 259 10.13 2.65 -3.58
C LEU A 259 9.64 4.09 -3.67
N VAL A 260 9.79 4.68 -4.84
CA VAL A 260 9.34 6.04 -5.17
C VAL A 260 8.26 5.95 -6.23
N ASN A 261 7.11 6.54 -5.97
CA ASN A 261 6.04 6.66 -6.96
C ASN A 261 5.71 8.15 -7.16
N VAL A 262 5.79 8.59 -8.41
CA VAL A 262 5.49 9.97 -8.80
C VAL A 262 4.20 9.96 -9.61
N ARG A 263 3.19 10.70 -9.17
CA ARG A 263 1.94 10.90 -9.90
C ARG A 263 1.79 12.37 -10.25
N GLY A 264 1.58 12.68 -11.51
CA GLY A 264 1.47 14.07 -11.95
C GLY A 264 0.47 14.25 -13.07
N ASP A 265 0.34 15.49 -13.54
CA ASP A 265 -0.49 15.82 -14.70
C ASP A 265 0.13 15.33 -16.01
N SER A 266 -0.54 15.63 -17.13
CA SER A 266 -0.07 15.25 -18.49
C SER A 266 1.26 15.86 -18.91
N ASN A 267 1.79 16.83 -18.16
CA ASN A 267 3.08 17.48 -18.42
C ASN A 267 4.23 16.84 -17.59
N LEU A 268 3.93 15.79 -16.80
CA LEU A 268 4.97 15.08 -16.05
C LEU A 268 6.00 14.48 -16.99
N THR A 269 7.27 14.81 -16.82
CA THR A 269 8.37 14.27 -17.61
C THR A 269 9.12 13.15 -16.90
N ASN A 270 9.78 12.28 -17.65
CA ASN A 270 10.64 11.23 -17.08
C ASN A 270 11.80 11.84 -16.28
N GLU A 271 12.34 12.98 -16.72
CA GLU A 271 13.42 13.69 -16.04
C GLU A 271 12.98 14.20 -14.66
N GLU A 272 11.74 14.73 -14.56
CA GLU A 272 11.17 15.11 -13.26
C GLU A 272 11.04 13.89 -12.34
N ALA A 273 10.53 12.76 -12.84
CA ALA A 273 10.39 11.54 -12.05
C ALA A 273 11.75 10.97 -11.60
N GLU A 274 12.75 10.94 -12.49
CA GLU A 274 14.12 10.53 -12.15
C GLU A 274 14.75 11.46 -11.09
N ARG A 275 14.41 12.74 -11.10
CA ARG A 275 14.91 13.70 -10.11
C ARG A 275 14.48 13.32 -8.68
N ALA A 276 13.28 12.76 -8.49
CA ALA A 276 12.84 12.25 -7.19
C ALA A 276 13.77 11.13 -6.66
N THR A 277 14.18 10.20 -7.51
CA THR A 277 15.11 9.12 -7.12
C THR A 277 16.51 9.65 -6.83
N GLN A 278 16.99 10.61 -7.58
CA GLN A 278 18.29 11.25 -7.33
C GLN A 278 18.32 11.95 -5.98
N LEU A 279 17.30 12.75 -5.66
CA LEU A 279 17.19 13.44 -4.37
C LEU A 279 17.12 12.47 -3.19
N LEU A 280 16.42 11.36 -3.37
CA LEU A 280 16.40 10.30 -2.35
C LEU A 280 17.78 9.67 -2.20
N ALA A 281 18.47 9.33 -3.30
CA ALA A 281 19.81 8.76 -3.27
C ALA A 281 20.84 9.70 -2.64
N GLU A 282 20.75 10.99 -2.90
CA GLU A 282 21.59 12.03 -2.27
C GLU A 282 21.43 12.03 -0.74
N ARG A 283 20.23 11.76 -0.24
CA ARG A 283 19.94 11.77 1.21
C ARG A 283 20.16 10.43 1.90
N ALA A 284 19.81 9.33 1.23
CA ALA A 284 19.85 7.98 1.80
C ALA A 284 21.17 7.26 1.54
N GLY A 285 21.95 7.72 0.56
CA GLY A 285 23.18 7.09 0.07
C GLY A 285 22.96 6.42 -1.29
N TRP A 286 23.95 6.58 -2.16
CA TRP A 286 23.90 6.11 -3.55
C TRP A 286 23.85 4.58 -3.73
N ASN A 287 24.10 3.82 -2.68
CA ASN A 287 24.05 2.35 -2.71
C ASN A 287 22.68 1.80 -2.31
N LEU A 288 21.70 2.65 -2.00
CA LEU A 288 20.36 2.21 -1.65
C LEU A 288 19.63 1.70 -2.91
N PRO A 289 19.09 0.47 -2.92
CA PRO A 289 18.21 0.01 -3.98
C PRO A 289 16.95 0.89 -4.03
N ILE A 290 16.69 1.53 -5.16
CA ILE A 290 15.50 2.38 -5.35
C ILE A 290 14.73 1.84 -6.54
N VAL A 291 13.46 1.53 -6.31
CA VAL A 291 12.48 1.16 -7.34
C VAL A 291 11.61 2.37 -7.61
N MET A 292 11.39 2.71 -8.87
CA MET A 292 10.62 3.89 -9.26
C MET A 292 9.46 3.52 -10.18
N GLY A 293 8.33 4.21 -9.98
CA GLY A 293 7.20 4.26 -10.90
C GLY A 293 6.75 5.70 -11.11
N ALA A 294 6.17 5.98 -12.26
CA ALA A 294 5.54 7.27 -12.53
C ALA A 294 4.26 7.09 -13.34
N SER A 295 3.18 7.73 -12.92
CA SER A 295 1.90 7.75 -13.61
C SER A 295 1.40 9.16 -13.88
N VAL A 296 0.55 9.26 -14.92
CA VAL A 296 -0.11 10.51 -15.32
C VAL A 296 -1.58 10.41 -14.97
N ASP A 297 -2.09 11.38 -14.25
CA ASP A 297 -3.50 11.53 -13.92
C ASP A 297 -4.01 12.85 -14.51
N GLU A 298 -4.84 12.74 -15.54
CA GLU A 298 -5.37 13.90 -16.27
C GLU A 298 -6.31 14.77 -15.40
N SER A 299 -6.79 14.26 -14.26
CA SER A 299 -7.59 15.03 -13.33
C SER A 299 -6.79 16.06 -12.52
N TRP A 300 -5.47 15.94 -12.52
CA TRP A 300 -4.57 16.88 -11.86
C TRP A 300 -4.22 18.05 -12.77
N TYR A 301 -4.23 19.23 -12.22
CA TYR A 301 -3.85 20.44 -12.93
C TYR A 301 -2.58 21.02 -12.33
N GLU A 302 -1.50 21.08 -13.12
CA GLU A 302 -0.19 21.64 -12.75
C GLU A 302 0.41 21.12 -11.44
N GLY A 303 -0.03 19.94 -10.97
CA GLY A 303 0.41 19.35 -9.70
C GLY A 303 1.13 18.02 -9.85
N CYS A 304 1.83 17.64 -8.80
CA CYS A 304 2.32 16.28 -8.65
C CYS A 304 2.20 15.81 -7.19
N GLN A 305 2.20 14.50 -7.01
CA GLN A 305 2.35 13.82 -5.74
C GLN A 305 3.56 12.89 -5.80
N VAL A 306 4.35 12.90 -4.76
CA VAL A 306 5.44 11.94 -4.56
C VAL A 306 5.14 11.11 -3.34
N SER A 307 5.09 9.79 -3.53
CA SER A 307 4.94 8.79 -2.46
C SER A 307 6.23 7.99 -2.35
N ILE A 308 6.74 7.84 -1.14
CA ILE A 308 8.00 7.14 -0.86
C ILE A 308 7.72 6.09 0.21
N LEU A 309 8.08 4.82 -0.07
CA LEU A 309 8.13 3.77 0.94
C LEU A 309 9.59 3.45 1.24
N LEU A 310 10.01 3.62 2.49
CA LEU A 310 11.34 3.27 2.97
C LEU A 310 11.27 1.94 3.72
N THR A 311 11.87 0.89 3.18
CA THR A 311 11.84 -0.47 3.74
C THR A 311 13.01 -0.73 4.70
N GLY A 312 12.85 -1.72 5.60
CA GLY A 312 13.86 -2.04 6.62
C GLY A 312 13.90 -1.05 7.78
N ALA A 313 12.83 -0.27 7.93
CA ALA A 313 12.67 0.68 9.00
C ALA A 313 12.48 0.01 10.37
N VAL A 314 12.68 0.76 11.44
CA VAL A 314 12.45 0.33 12.83
C VAL A 314 11.24 1.07 13.36
N TYR A 315 10.29 0.32 13.93
CA TYR A 315 9.16 0.92 14.61
C TYR A 315 9.28 0.67 16.12
N PRO A 316 9.26 1.72 16.98
CA PRO A 316 9.63 1.62 18.39
C PRO A 316 8.77 0.65 19.21
N TYR A 317 7.57 0.34 18.73
CA TYR A 317 6.61 -0.49 19.45
C TYR A 317 6.58 -1.95 19.00
N ILE A 318 7.43 -2.34 18.04
CA ILE A 318 7.59 -3.74 17.61
C ILE A 318 8.95 -4.24 18.08
N PRO A 319 9.00 -5.20 19.03
CA PRO A 319 10.27 -5.81 19.46
C PRO A 319 10.92 -6.57 18.31
N GLY A 320 12.23 -6.42 18.13
CA GLY A 320 13.01 -7.24 17.18
C GLY A 320 13.04 -6.77 15.72
N GLY A 321 12.73 -5.51 15.44
CA GLY A 321 12.96 -4.88 14.13
C GLY A 321 14.45 -4.60 13.90
N TYR A 322 15.30 -5.64 13.75
CA TYR A 322 16.70 -5.54 13.36
C TYR A 322 16.94 -6.26 12.03
#